data_839d15071ebb15d4d3afe4d4d45b8003
#
_entry.id   839d15071ebb15d4d3afe4d4d45b8003
#
_cell.length_a   1.000
_cell.length_b   1.000
_cell.length_c   1.000
_cell.angle_alpha   90.00
_cell.angle_beta   90.00
_cell.angle_gamma   90.00
#
_symmetry.space_group_name_H-M   'P 1'
#
loop_
_entity.id
_entity.type
_entity.pdbx_description
1 polymer ?
#
loop_
_entity_poly.entity_id
_entity_poly.type
_entity_poly.pdbx_seq_one_letter_code
_entity_poly.pdbx_strand_id
1 'polypeptide(L)'
;MSAPELEFADLTDFILRITERIWEERHVEDIRQYYTADCRVETPAGTTSNVEAVIQSTLETLNQFPDRQLLGEDVIWSEDQTDYFYSSHRIFSTMTHLGEGTFGKGTGARIGVRTIADCAVYKNQIYDEWLVRDHAAILRDIGLPLQEFALALAEARSASGQKPIHFHSLENRPKADGIHLSDRDSAKHYLQGYRNLFDESAFGWVRESYDRAAQIYAPGGITLQGWDKITDFWLGLRASLGQVKFTADHLIHREAVSY
;
A
#
# COMPACT_ATOMS: atom_id res chain seq x y z
N MET A 1 12.08 -1.06 -39.11
CA MET A 1 11.72 -0.17 -37.99
C MET A 1 12.14 -0.93 -36.73
N SER A 2 13.17 -0.45 -36.04
CA SER A 2 13.61 -1.03 -34.76
C SER A 2 12.49 -0.89 -33.75
N ALA A 3 12.23 -1.96 -32.99
CA ALA A 3 11.34 -1.88 -31.83
C ALA A 3 11.77 -0.69 -30.95
N PRO A 4 10.85 0.09 -30.36
CA PRO A 4 11.25 1.10 -29.41
C PRO A 4 12.04 0.39 -28.30
N GLU A 5 13.24 0.91 -27.99
CA GLU A 5 13.99 0.46 -26.82
C GLU A 5 13.04 0.53 -25.62
N LEU A 6 12.90 -0.59 -24.93
CA LEU A 6 12.12 -0.64 -23.70
C LEU A 6 12.82 0.29 -22.70
N GLU A 7 12.15 1.36 -22.30
CA GLU A 7 12.67 2.33 -21.33
C GLU A 7 13.03 1.65 -19.99
N PHE A 8 12.41 0.51 -19.69
CA PHE A 8 12.56 -0.26 -18.45
C PHE A 8 12.91 -1.73 -18.77
N ALA A 9 13.76 -2.33 -17.95
CA ALA A 9 14.20 -3.71 -18.12
C ALA A 9 13.08 -4.72 -17.79
N ASP A 10 12.31 -4.45 -16.76
CA ASP A 10 11.15 -5.23 -16.29
C ASP A 10 10.20 -4.36 -15.46
N LEU A 11 9.15 -4.97 -14.91
CA LEU A 11 8.18 -4.24 -14.06
C LEU A 11 8.81 -3.76 -12.76
N THR A 12 9.76 -4.48 -12.18
CA THR A 12 10.46 -4.05 -10.96
C THR A 12 11.26 -2.77 -11.25
N ASP A 13 12.02 -2.75 -12.37
CA ASP A 13 12.77 -1.58 -12.82
C ASP A 13 11.84 -0.40 -13.11
N PHE A 14 10.69 -0.64 -13.76
CA PHE A 14 9.66 0.37 -13.96
C PHE A 14 9.21 1.00 -12.64
N ILE A 15 8.73 0.20 -11.68
CA ILE A 15 8.20 0.68 -10.40
C ILE A 15 9.26 1.45 -9.59
N LEU A 16 10.48 0.94 -9.52
CA LEU A 16 11.55 1.59 -8.74
C LEU A 16 11.98 2.91 -9.39
N ARG A 17 12.20 2.94 -10.70
CA ARG A 17 12.68 4.14 -11.40
C ARG A 17 11.64 5.24 -11.48
N ILE A 18 10.36 4.93 -11.71
CA ILE A 18 9.32 5.97 -11.69
C ILE A 18 9.13 6.53 -10.28
N THR A 19 9.29 5.69 -9.24
CA THR A 19 9.22 6.13 -7.84
C THR A 19 10.34 7.12 -7.53
N GLU A 20 11.60 6.76 -7.85
CA GLU A 20 12.77 7.65 -7.68
C GLU A 20 12.58 8.95 -8.45
N ARG A 21 12.23 8.87 -9.73
CA ARG A 21 12.07 10.01 -10.62
C ARG A 21 11.02 11.00 -10.13
N ILE A 22 9.85 10.53 -9.76
CA ILE A 22 8.75 11.38 -9.28
C ILE A 22 9.07 11.97 -7.90
N TRP A 23 9.51 11.12 -6.96
CA TRP A 23 9.57 11.48 -5.56
C TRP A 23 10.92 12.04 -5.11
N GLU A 24 12.05 11.56 -5.64
CA GLU A 24 13.40 11.97 -5.23
C GLU A 24 14.01 12.98 -6.20
N GLU A 25 13.88 12.77 -7.51
CA GLU A 25 14.32 13.72 -8.52
C GLU A 25 13.32 14.88 -8.74
N ARG A 26 12.10 14.78 -8.19
CA ARG A 26 11.06 15.82 -8.24
C ARG A 26 10.44 16.07 -9.62
N HIS A 27 10.51 15.12 -10.54
CA HIS A 27 9.81 15.16 -11.82
C HIS A 27 8.33 14.81 -11.65
N VAL A 28 7.59 15.62 -10.89
CA VAL A 28 6.19 15.34 -10.55
C VAL A 28 5.29 15.40 -11.80
N GLU A 29 5.66 16.17 -12.82
CA GLU A 29 4.96 16.25 -14.11
C GLU A 29 4.94 14.91 -14.87
N ASP A 30 5.92 14.03 -14.63
CA ASP A 30 6.03 12.73 -15.28
C ASP A 30 4.96 11.74 -14.83
N ILE A 31 4.24 12.05 -13.75
CA ILE A 31 3.02 11.30 -13.37
C ILE A 31 2.06 11.19 -14.57
N ARG A 32 1.97 12.23 -15.43
CA ARG A 32 1.13 12.19 -16.64
C ARG A 32 1.60 11.14 -17.67
N GLN A 33 2.87 10.78 -17.65
CA GLN A 33 3.41 9.76 -18.54
C GLN A 33 3.15 8.36 -17.99
N TYR A 34 3.31 8.18 -16.67
CA TYR A 34 3.30 6.87 -16.01
C TYR A 34 1.97 6.48 -15.41
N TYR A 35 0.98 7.37 -15.39
CA TYR A 35 -0.38 7.10 -14.96
C TYR A 35 -1.37 7.39 -16.07
N THR A 36 -2.45 6.62 -16.14
CA THR A 36 -3.53 6.93 -17.08
C THR A 36 -4.27 8.21 -16.66
N ALA A 37 -4.88 8.90 -17.63
CA ALA A 37 -5.59 10.16 -17.35
C ALA A 37 -6.72 10.02 -16.31
N ASP A 38 -7.33 8.85 -16.24
CA ASP A 38 -8.45 8.48 -15.35
C ASP A 38 -8.02 7.57 -14.20
N CYS A 39 -6.71 7.48 -13.92
CA CYS A 39 -6.18 6.66 -12.85
C CYS A 39 -6.84 6.94 -11.50
N ARG A 40 -6.86 5.94 -10.63
CA ARG A 40 -7.37 6.06 -9.27
C ARG A 40 -6.29 5.65 -8.28
N VAL A 41 -6.17 6.42 -7.21
CA VAL A 41 -5.34 6.06 -6.05
C VAL A 41 -6.25 5.95 -4.84
N GLU A 42 -6.37 4.74 -4.33
CA GLU A 42 -7.20 4.42 -3.18
C GLU A 42 -6.35 4.35 -1.92
N THR A 43 -6.74 5.10 -0.91
CA THR A 43 -6.07 5.14 0.39
C THR A 43 -7.09 4.97 1.51
N PRO A 44 -6.69 4.62 2.74
CA PRO A 44 -7.60 4.68 3.90
C PRO A 44 -8.20 6.07 4.12
N ALA A 45 -7.61 7.11 3.57
CA ALA A 45 -8.10 8.47 3.68
C ALA A 45 -9.12 8.86 2.60
N GLY A 46 -9.18 8.17 1.48
CA GLY A 46 -10.08 8.49 0.37
C GLY A 46 -9.53 8.02 -0.96
N THR A 47 -10.32 8.23 -2.01
CA THR A 47 -9.95 7.96 -3.38
C THR A 47 -9.59 9.26 -4.08
N THR A 48 -8.41 9.31 -4.66
CA THR A 48 -7.99 10.35 -5.60
C THR A 48 -8.26 9.85 -7.01
N SER A 49 -9.03 10.57 -7.78
CA SER A 49 -9.39 10.19 -9.16
C SER A 49 -8.83 11.21 -10.13
N ASN A 50 -8.33 10.73 -11.26
CA ASN A 50 -7.61 11.39 -12.35
C ASN A 50 -6.18 11.82 -12.02
N VAL A 51 -5.38 11.89 -13.06
CA VAL A 51 -3.93 12.14 -12.98
C VAL A 51 -3.58 13.50 -12.37
N GLU A 52 -4.38 14.55 -12.63
CA GLU A 52 -4.11 15.89 -12.08
C GLU A 52 -4.32 15.94 -10.57
N ALA A 53 -5.32 15.22 -10.07
CA ALA A 53 -5.53 15.09 -8.62
C ALA A 53 -4.42 14.27 -7.94
N VAL A 54 -3.84 13.28 -8.62
CA VAL A 54 -2.66 12.56 -8.14
C VAL A 54 -1.44 13.49 -8.05
N ILE A 55 -1.20 14.31 -9.08
CA ILE A 55 -0.14 15.31 -9.07
C ILE A 55 -0.32 16.29 -7.90
N GLN A 56 -1.52 16.79 -7.71
CA GLN A 56 -1.81 17.72 -6.61
C GLN A 56 -1.55 17.07 -5.24
N SER A 57 -2.00 15.86 -5.03
CA SER A 57 -1.75 15.09 -3.78
C SER A 57 -0.25 14.82 -3.55
N THR A 58 0.50 14.58 -4.63
CA THR A 58 1.96 14.41 -4.58
C THR A 58 2.64 15.72 -4.14
N LEU A 59 2.26 16.85 -4.74
CA LEU A 59 2.78 18.16 -4.36
C LEU A 59 2.48 18.53 -2.91
N GLU A 60 1.27 18.23 -2.43
CA GLU A 60 0.89 18.43 -1.03
C GLU A 60 1.73 17.59 -0.07
N THR A 61 2.02 16.34 -0.44
CA THR A 61 2.90 15.47 0.34
C THR A 61 4.33 16.01 0.36
N LEU A 62 4.85 16.45 -0.77
CA LEU A 62 6.19 17.04 -0.89
C LEU A 62 6.31 18.38 -0.16
N ASN A 63 5.23 19.17 -0.08
CA ASN A 63 5.21 20.38 0.73
C ASN A 63 5.35 20.05 2.23
N GLN A 64 4.68 19.01 2.70
CA GLN A 64 4.79 18.60 4.11
C GLN A 64 6.15 17.96 4.44
N PHE A 65 6.71 17.20 3.49
CA PHE A 65 7.91 16.39 3.66
C PHE A 65 8.89 16.62 2.49
N PRO A 66 9.52 17.81 2.39
CA PRO A 66 10.31 18.17 1.21
C PRO A 66 11.60 17.37 1.03
N ASP A 67 12.10 16.73 2.09
CA ASP A 67 13.29 15.88 2.09
C ASP A 67 12.97 14.38 2.01
N ARG A 68 11.73 14.02 1.66
CA ARG A 68 11.29 12.64 1.63
C ARG A 68 12.10 11.80 0.65
N GLN A 69 12.56 10.63 1.15
CA GLN A 69 13.18 9.56 0.38
C GLN A 69 12.32 8.29 0.45
N LEU A 70 12.28 7.53 -0.62
CA LEU A 70 11.49 6.31 -0.75
C LEU A 70 12.41 5.14 -1.07
N LEU A 71 12.85 4.44 -0.03
CA LEU A 71 13.72 3.29 -0.14
C LEU A 71 12.88 2.03 -0.42
N GLY A 72 12.99 1.48 -1.62
CA GLY A 72 12.33 0.22 -1.98
C GLY A 72 12.92 -0.94 -1.18
N GLU A 73 12.11 -1.54 -0.30
CA GLU A 73 12.53 -2.72 0.46
C GLU A 73 12.27 -4.01 -0.32
N ASP A 74 11.18 -4.04 -1.10
CA ASP A 74 10.78 -5.22 -1.87
C ASP A 74 9.75 -4.86 -2.95
N VAL A 75 9.82 -5.50 -4.10
CA VAL A 75 8.83 -5.42 -5.18
C VAL A 75 8.49 -6.82 -5.62
N ILE A 76 7.25 -7.23 -5.38
CA ILE A 76 6.69 -8.45 -5.97
C ILE A 76 5.70 -8.09 -7.06
N TRP A 77 5.59 -8.91 -8.08
CA TRP A 77 4.66 -8.68 -9.17
C TRP A 77 4.19 -9.96 -9.82
N SER A 78 3.03 -9.90 -10.46
CA SER A 78 2.48 -10.96 -11.27
C SER A 78 2.03 -10.40 -12.61
N GLU A 79 2.20 -11.19 -13.66
CA GLU A 79 1.73 -10.91 -15.01
C GLU A 79 0.49 -11.75 -15.27
N ASP A 80 -0.51 -11.15 -15.91
CA ASP A 80 -1.58 -11.93 -16.51
C ASP A 80 -1.30 -12.16 -18.01
N GLN A 81 -2.15 -12.95 -18.67
CA GLN A 81 -1.94 -13.33 -20.08
C GLN A 81 -2.16 -12.20 -21.09
N THR A 82 -2.46 -10.99 -20.65
CA THR A 82 -3.00 -9.88 -21.47
C THR A 82 -2.21 -8.57 -21.35
N ASP A 83 -0.92 -8.63 -21.03
CA ASP A 83 -0.06 -7.45 -20.78
C ASP A 83 -0.50 -6.59 -19.59
N TYR A 84 -1.33 -7.13 -18.70
CA TYR A 84 -1.65 -6.50 -17.44
C TYR A 84 -0.75 -7.04 -16.34
N PHE A 85 -0.24 -6.14 -15.52
CA PHE A 85 0.63 -6.46 -14.41
C PHE A 85 0.04 -5.94 -13.12
N TYR A 86 0.25 -6.70 -12.05
CA TYR A 86 0.04 -6.22 -10.69
C TYR A 86 1.37 -6.23 -9.96
N SER A 87 1.68 -5.15 -9.26
CA SER A 87 2.85 -5.07 -8.38
C SER A 87 2.45 -4.69 -6.97
N SER A 88 3.21 -5.17 -6.00
CA SER A 88 3.16 -4.71 -4.62
C SER A 88 4.56 -4.24 -4.24
N HIS A 89 4.68 -2.95 -3.93
CA HIS A 89 5.92 -2.29 -3.58
C HIS A 89 5.91 -1.94 -2.10
N ARG A 90 6.77 -2.59 -1.33
CA ARG A 90 7.04 -2.22 0.06
C ARG A 90 8.14 -1.17 0.12
N ILE A 91 7.81 -0.01 0.67
CA ILE A 91 8.66 1.17 0.71
C ILE A 91 8.94 1.54 2.16
N PHE A 92 10.17 1.81 2.51
CA PHE A 92 10.53 2.52 3.73
C PHE A 92 10.86 3.97 3.40
N SER A 93 10.07 4.91 3.90
CA SER A 93 10.31 6.34 3.70
C SER A 93 10.97 6.95 4.91
N THR A 94 11.98 7.78 4.67
CA THR A 94 12.53 8.72 5.66
C THR A 94 12.19 10.14 5.24
N MET A 95 11.80 10.99 6.21
CA MET A 95 11.38 12.36 5.93
C MET A 95 11.37 13.21 7.19
N THR A 96 11.35 14.54 7.02
CA THR A 96 11.18 15.49 8.11
C THR A 96 9.88 16.26 7.94
N HIS A 97 9.07 16.38 8.98
CA HIS A 97 7.82 17.14 8.96
C HIS A 97 8.10 18.63 9.03
N LEU A 98 8.24 19.29 7.88
CA LEU A 98 8.62 20.71 7.75
C LEU A 98 7.48 21.63 7.31
N GLY A 99 6.60 21.16 6.43
CA GLY A 99 5.49 21.94 5.89
C GLY A 99 4.16 21.71 6.60
N GLU A 100 3.22 22.63 6.38
CA GLU A 100 1.85 22.51 6.85
C GLU A 100 1.03 21.62 5.93
N GLY A 101 0.14 20.77 6.50
CA GLY A 101 -0.75 19.91 5.74
C GLY A 101 -1.62 19.03 6.64
N THR A 102 -1.87 17.81 6.21
CA THR A 102 -2.76 16.84 6.89
C THR A 102 -2.44 16.65 8.37
N PHE A 103 -1.17 16.74 8.74
CA PHE A 103 -0.70 16.55 10.13
C PHE A 103 -0.50 17.87 10.88
N GLY A 104 -1.02 18.99 10.36
CA GLY A 104 -0.85 20.32 10.93
C GLY A 104 0.43 21.00 10.49
N LYS A 105 0.92 21.93 11.31
CA LYS A 105 2.14 22.69 11.04
C LYS A 105 3.38 21.85 11.24
N GLY A 106 4.42 22.09 10.44
CA GLY A 106 5.69 21.41 10.53
C GLY A 106 6.25 21.43 11.96
N THR A 107 6.61 20.24 12.46
CA THR A 107 7.14 20.04 13.81
C THR A 107 8.67 19.93 13.86
N GLY A 108 9.30 19.75 12.69
CA GLY A 108 10.73 19.42 12.58
C GLY A 108 11.08 17.97 12.96
N ALA A 109 10.08 17.15 13.28
CA ALA A 109 10.31 15.76 13.65
C ALA A 109 10.78 14.92 12.45
N ARG A 110 11.74 14.03 12.70
CA ARG A 110 12.16 13.01 11.73
C ARG A 110 11.26 11.81 11.82
N ILE A 111 10.86 11.29 10.68
CA ILE A 111 9.88 10.22 10.54
C ILE A 111 10.50 9.08 9.73
N GLY A 112 10.27 7.85 10.21
CA GLY A 112 10.52 6.63 9.46
C GLY A 112 9.22 5.84 9.33
N VAL A 113 8.72 5.63 8.10
CA VAL A 113 7.41 5.02 7.87
C VAL A 113 7.42 4.04 6.71
N ARG A 114 6.71 2.92 6.87
CA ARG A 114 6.44 1.99 5.78
C ARG A 114 5.16 2.32 5.03
N THR A 115 5.22 2.05 3.76
CA THR A 115 4.10 2.19 2.84
C THR A 115 4.06 0.92 1.98
N ILE A 116 2.86 0.43 1.71
CA ILE A 116 2.62 -0.56 0.65
C ILE A 116 1.87 0.16 -0.45
N ALA A 117 2.38 0.06 -1.68
CA ALA A 117 1.74 0.54 -2.88
C ALA A 117 1.52 -0.65 -3.82
N ASP A 118 0.27 -1.05 -3.97
CA ASP A 118 -0.12 -2.04 -4.96
C ASP A 118 -0.58 -1.30 -6.22
N CYS A 119 0.00 -1.64 -7.36
CA CYS A 119 -0.29 -0.98 -8.63
C CYS A 119 -0.83 -1.98 -9.65
N ALA A 120 -1.88 -1.58 -10.35
CA ALA A 120 -2.33 -2.22 -11.56
C ALA A 120 -1.78 -1.43 -12.76
N VAL A 121 -1.04 -2.12 -13.62
CA VAL A 121 -0.26 -1.53 -14.71
C VAL A 121 -0.67 -2.13 -16.05
N TYR A 122 -0.85 -1.30 -17.06
CA TYR A 122 -1.03 -1.70 -18.44
C TYR A 122 -0.19 -0.81 -19.37
N LYS A 123 0.64 -1.43 -20.21
CA LYS A 123 1.51 -0.70 -21.15
C LYS A 123 2.34 0.40 -20.50
N ASN A 124 3.00 0.09 -19.39
CA ASN A 124 3.80 1.02 -18.58
C ASN A 124 3.03 2.25 -18.07
N GLN A 125 1.72 2.11 -17.88
CA GLN A 125 0.91 3.11 -17.18
C GLN A 125 0.12 2.48 -16.05
N ILE A 126 0.18 3.11 -14.89
CA ILE A 126 -0.61 2.76 -13.71
C ILE A 126 -2.03 3.29 -13.92
N TYR A 127 -3.04 2.42 -13.86
CA TYR A 127 -4.44 2.81 -13.98
C TYR A 127 -5.22 2.72 -12.67
N ASP A 128 -4.74 1.89 -11.73
CA ASP A 128 -5.24 1.80 -10.37
C ASP A 128 -4.06 1.63 -9.39
N GLU A 129 -4.14 2.27 -8.23
CA GLU A 129 -3.17 2.12 -7.15
C GLU A 129 -3.90 2.02 -5.81
N TRP A 130 -3.47 1.08 -4.95
CA TRP A 130 -3.90 0.96 -3.55
C TRP A 130 -2.73 1.29 -2.65
N LEU A 131 -2.84 2.39 -1.94
CA LEU A 131 -1.75 2.96 -1.15
C LEU A 131 -2.08 2.93 0.32
N VAL A 132 -1.37 2.09 1.09
CA VAL A 132 -1.49 2.03 2.54
C VAL A 132 -0.21 2.52 3.18
N ARG A 133 -0.30 3.68 3.84
CA ARG A 133 0.80 4.29 4.59
C ARG A 133 0.54 4.16 6.08
N ASP A 134 1.55 3.81 6.86
CA ASP A 134 1.43 3.71 8.32
C ASP A 134 1.33 5.11 8.97
N HIS A 135 0.14 5.68 8.92
CA HIS A 135 -0.15 6.98 9.54
C HIS A 135 0.04 6.95 11.06
N ALA A 136 -0.13 5.79 11.70
CA ALA A 136 0.09 5.67 13.14
C ALA A 136 1.58 5.87 13.50
N ALA A 137 2.50 5.41 12.65
CA ALA A 137 3.93 5.69 12.82
C ALA A 137 4.24 7.18 12.64
N ILE A 138 3.65 7.83 11.63
CA ILE A 138 3.80 9.28 11.42
C ILE A 138 3.35 10.04 12.65
N LEU A 139 2.13 9.77 13.13
CA LEU A 139 1.55 10.45 14.29
C LEU A 139 2.38 10.27 15.56
N ARG A 140 2.87 9.06 15.79
CA ARG A 140 3.79 8.76 16.90
C ARG A 140 5.05 9.63 16.83
N ASP A 141 5.68 9.69 15.65
CA ASP A 141 6.97 10.38 15.48
C ASP A 141 6.84 11.91 15.57
N ILE A 142 5.69 12.47 15.16
CA ILE A 142 5.40 13.91 15.31
C ILE A 142 4.77 14.27 16.66
N GLY A 143 4.45 13.28 17.49
CA GLY A 143 3.91 13.48 18.83
C GLY A 143 2.41 13.83 18.88
N LEU A 144 1.63 13.45 17.85
CA LEU A 144 0.18 13.64 17.85
C LEU A 144 -0.55 12.41 18.40
N PRO A 145 -1.56 12.61 19.27
CA PRO A 145 -2.37 11.52 19.79
C PRO A 145 -3.19 10.84 18.68
N LEU A 146 -2.93 9.54 18.45
CA LEU A 146 -3.58 8.76 17.38
C LEU A 146 -5.11 8.80 17.47
N GLN A 147 -5.67 8.63 18.66
CA GLN A 147 -7.11 8.55 18.85
C GLN A 147 -7.80 9.91 18.57
N GLU A 148 -7.23 11.00 19.03
CA GLU A 148 -7.75 12.35 18.80
C GLU A 148 -7.71 12.70 17.31
N PHE A 149 -6.59 12.37 16.64
CA PHE A 149 -6.46 12.57 15.19
C PHE A 149 -7.48 11.74 14.40
N ALA A 150 -7.67 10.47 14.76
CA ALA A 150 -8.63 9.59 14.10
C ALA A 150 -10.07 10.09 14.26
N LEU A 151 -10.44 10.57 15.45
CA LEU A 151 -11.77 11.16 15.71
C LEU A 151 -11.97 12.44 14.90
N ALA A 152 -11.02 13.36 14.91
CA ALA A 152 -11.09 14.59 14.13
C ALA A 152 -11.23 14.32 12.62
N LEU A 153 -10.51 13.33 12.10
CA LEU A 153 -10.62 12.91 10.72
C LEU A 153 -11.99 12.32 10.39
N ALA A 154 -12.55 11.50 11.27
CA ALA A 154 -13.88 10.92 11.12
C ALA A 154 -14.97 11.99 11.13
N GLU A 155 -14.88 12.98 12.04
CA GLU A 155 -15.79 14.11 12.13
C GLU A 155 -15.73 14.98 10.87
N ALA A 156 -14.54 15.32 10.38
CA ALA A 156 -14.35 16.12 9.16
C ALA A 156 -14.97 15.41 7.93
N ARG A 157 -14.80 14.09 7.82
CA ARG A 157 -15.42 13.30 6.76
C ARG A 157 -16.93 13.26 6.84
N SER A 158 -17.46 13.06 8.05
CA SER A 158 -18.90 13.08 8.29
C SER A 158 -19.50 14.44 7.90
N ALA A 159 -18.85 15.53 8.27
CA ALA A 159 -19.28 16.89 7.96
C ALA A 159 -19.23 17.20 6.44
N SER A 160 -18.28 16.62 5.72
CA SER A 160 -18.18 16.77 4.25
C SER A 160 -19.16 15.91 3.46
N GLY A 161 -19.93 15.05 4.12
CA GLY A 161 -20.84 14.10 3.47
C GLY A 161 -20.12 12.97 2.72
N GLN A 162 -18.83 12.79 2.93
CA GLN A 162 -18.09 11.69 2.34
C GLN A 162 -18.59 10.36 2.91
N LYS A 163 -18.95 9.46 2.02
CA LYS A 163 -19.34 8.10 2.41
C LYS A 163 -18.11 7.34 2.93
N PRO A 164 -18.31 6.36 3.82
CA PRO A 164 -17.24 5.43 4.18
C PRO A 164 -16.60 4.83 2.93
N ILE A 165 -15.27 4.71 2.96
CA ILE A 165 -14.55 4.15 1.83
C ILE A 165 -14.79 2.65 1.84
N HIS A 166 -15.35 2.17 0.74
CA HIS A 166 -15.42 0.74 0.47
C HIS A 166 -14.38 0.44 -0.60
N PHE A 167 -13.34 -0.28 -0.26
CA PHE A 167 -12.29 -0.70 -1.19
C PHE A 167 -12.78 -1.69 -2.27
N HIS A 168 -14.07 -1.99 -2.32
CA HIS A 168 -14.64 -3.12 -3.06
C HIS A 168 -15.30 -2.79 -4.37
N SER A 169 -15.30 -1.57 -4.85
CA SER A 169 -15.94 -1.27 -6.13
C SER A 169 -15.01 -1.59 -7.31
N LEU A 170 -14.67 -2.86 -7.48
CA LEU A 170 -14.08 -3.36 -8.71
C LEU A 170 -15.08 -3.37 -9.88
N GLU A 171 -16.34 -3.02 -9.62
CA GLU A 171 -17.48 -3.16 -10.54
C GLU A 171 -17.38 -2.34 -11.83
N ASN A 172 -16.47 -1.36 -11.92
CA ASN A 172 -16.33 -0.51 -13.09
C ASN A 172 -14.87 -0.35 -13.55
N ARG A 173 -14.00 -1.26 -13.20
CA ARG A 173 -12.60 -1.21 -13.65
C ARG A 173 -12.50 -1.74 -15.07
N PRO A 174 -11.64 -1.13 -15.94
CA PRO A 174 -11.26 -1.77 -17.18
C PRO A 174 -10.74 -3.15 -16.78
N LYS A 175 -11.21 -4.16 -17.46
CA LYS A 175 -10.96 -5.56 -17.17
C LYS A 175 -9.47 -5.91 -17.17
N ALA A 176 -8.79 -5.70 -16.07
CA ALA A 176 -7.98 -6.78 -15.60
C ALA A 176 -8.99 -7.87 -15.23
N ASP A 177 -9.20 -8.82 -16.11
CA ASP A 177 -10.22 -9.83 -15.94
C ASP A 177 -9.88 -10.67 -14.71
N GLY A 178 -10.51 -10.31 -13.65
CA GLY A 178 -10.52 -11.09 -12.47
C GLY A 178 -9.41 -10.74 -11.51
N ILE A 179 -9.80 -10.78 -10.30
CA ILE A 179 -8.98 -11.11 -9.17
C ILE A 179 -8.21 -12.37 -9.56
N HIS A 180 -6.99 -12.22 -10.06
CA HIS A 180 -6.11 -13.37 -10.25
C HIS A 180 -5.69 -13.87 -8.88
N LEU A 181 -6.63 -14.55 -8.23
CA LEU A 181 -6.29 -15.46 -7.18
C LEU A 181 -5.56 -16.59 -7.87
N SER A 182 -4.24 -16.55 -7.79
CA SER A 182 -3.40 -17.60 -8.35
C SER A 182 -3.95 -18.97 -7.97
N ASP A 183 -4.13 -19.87 -8.94
CA ASP A 183 -4.53 -21.26 -8.72
C ASP A 183 -3.45 -22.11 -8.03
N ARG A 184 -2.28 -21.52 -7.74
CA ARG A 184 -1.16 -22.18 -7.08
C ARG A 184 -1.49 -22.53 -5.63
N ASP A 185 -1.02 -23.66 -5.17
CA ASP A 185 -1.30 -24.16 -3.83
C ASP A 185 -0.75 -23.24 -2.73
N SER A 186 0.40 -22.58 -2.95
CA SER A 186 0.96 -21.60 -2.02
C SER A 186 0.07 -20.37 -1.85
N ALA A 187 -0.53 -19.88 -2.94
CA ALA A 187 -1.47 -18.76 -2.90
C ALA A 187 -2.76 -19.13 -2.17
N LYS A 188 -3.29 -20.34 -2.45
CA LYS A 188 -4.47 -20.88 -1.75
C LYS A 188 -4.21 -21.04 -0.25
N HIS A 189 -3.02 -21.57 0.10
CA HIS A 189 -2.60 -21.71 1.49
C HIS A 189 -2.53 -20.36 2.21
N TYR A 190 -1.95 -19.34 1.57
CA TYR A 190 -1.86 -18.00 2.11
C TYR A 190 -3.25 -17.38 2.37
N LEU A 191 -4.15 -17.47 1.40
CA LEU A 191 -5.53 -16.98 1.54
C LEU A 191 -6.32 -17.74 2.60
N GLN A 192 -6.14 -19.07 2.67
CA GLN A 192 -6.78 -19.88 3.71
C GLN A 192 -6.30 -19.48 5.10
N GLY A 193 -5.04 -19.09 5.23
CA GLY A 193 -4.49 -18.60 6.48
C GLY A 193 -5.22 -17.37 7.03
N TYR A 194 -5.50 -16.39 6.18
CA TYR A 194 -6.28 -15.23 6.61
C TYR A 194 -7.72 -15.59 6.96
N ARG A 195 -8.36 -16.53 6.24
CA ARG A 195 -9.67 -17.05 6.63
C ARG A 195 -9.62 -17.73 7.99
N ASN A 196 -8.61 -18.56 8.23
CA ASN A 196 -8.41 -19.21 9.53
C ASN A 196 -8.30 -18.18 10.65
N LEU A 197 -7.53 -17.10 10.46
CA LEU A 197 -7.36 -16.05 11.45
C LEU A 197 -8.64 -15.25 11.70
N PHE A 198 -9.31 -14.80 10.65
CA PHE A 198 -10.41 -13.85 10.74
C PHE A 198 -11.78 -14.52 10.86
N ASP A 199 -12.08 -15.51 10.05
CA ASP A 199 -13.40 -16.15 10.04
C ASP A 199 -13.50 -17.22 11.12
N GLU A 200 -12.44 -18.02 11.35
CA GLU A 200 -12.45 -19.19 12.19
C GLU A 200 -11.75 -18.99 13.54
N SER A 201 -11.02 -17.88 13.72
CA SER A 201 -10.19 -17.61 14.91
C SER A 201 -9.17 -18.73 15.22
N ALA A 202 -8.65 -19.38 14.18
CA ALA A 202 -7.72 -20.49 14.26
C ALA A 202 -6.26 -20.01 14.26
N PHE A 203 -5.80 -19.44 15.38
CA PHE A 203 -4.48 -18.82 15.51
C PHE A 203 -3.31 -19.82 15.53
N GLY A 204 -3.57 -21.12 15.70
CA GLY A 204 -2.55 -22.17 15.55
C GLY A 204 -1.86 -22.16 14.19
N TRP A 205 -2.56 -21.67 13.17
CA TRP A 205 -2.02 -21.50 11.81
C TRP A 205 -0.71 -20.70 11.77
N VAL A 206 -0.51 -19.74 12.69
CA VAL A 206 0.74 -18.98 12.75
C VAL A 206 1.95 -19.90 12.95
N ARG A 207 1.87 -20.89 13.85
CA ARG A 207 2.97 -21.85 14.08
C ARG A 207 3.16 -22.84 12.94
N GLU A 208 2.10 -23.13 12.21
CA GLU A 208 2.12 -24.07 11.09
C GLU A 208 2.69 -23.45 9.80
N SER A 209 2.54 -22.12 9.63
CA SER A 209 2.80 -21.48 8.35
C SER A 209 3.88 -20.39 8.37
N TYR A 210 4.13 -19.76 9.53
CA TYR A 210 5.20 -18.79 9.67
C TYR A 210 6.51 -19.46 10.10
N ASP A 211 7.61 -19.01 9.53
CA ASP A 211 8.92 -19.37 10.07
C ASP A 211 9.05 -18.90 11.53
N ARG A 212 9.84 -19.61 12.33
CA ARG A 212 10.05 -19.26 13.75
C ARG A 212 10.66 -17.86 13.93
N ALA A 213 11.48 -17.43 12.98
CA ALA A 213 12.12 -16.12 12.96
C ALA A 213 11.36 -15.08 12.13
N ALA A 214 10.14 -15.41 11.66
CA ALA A 214 9.33 -14.50 10.86
C ALA A 214 9.13 -13.16 11.54
N GLN A 215 9.10 -12.10 10.76
CA GLN A 215 8.81 -10.74 11.18
C GLN A 215 7.55 -10.23 10.47
N ILE A 216 6.71 -9.51 11.21
CA ILE A 216 5.65 -8.70 10.62
C ILE A 216 5.84 -7.22 11.02
N TYR A 217 5.52 -6.36 10.08
CA TYR A 217 5.52 -4.92 10.27
C TYR A 217 4.09 -4.46 10.56
N ALA A 218 3.81 -4.20 11.82
CA ALA A 218 2.49 -3.81 12.29
C ALA A 218 2.33 -2.28 12.31
N PRO A 219 1.10 -1.75 12.31
CA PRO A 219 0.84 -0.32 12.41
C PRO A 219 1.52 0.34 13.61
N GLY A 220 1.90 1.60 13.46
CA GLY A 220 2.64 2.36 14.47
C GLY A 220 4.15 2.17 14.42
N GLY A 221 4.69 1.66 13.30
CA GLY A 221 6.12 1.40 13.11
C GLY A 221 6.65 0.26 13.98
N ILE A 222 5.79 -0.67 14.37
CA ILE A 222 6.12 -1.79 15.23
C ILE A 222 6.61 -2.97 14.37
N THR A 223 7.74 -3.56 14.77
CA THR A 223 8.20 -4.85 14.21
C THR A 223 8.00 -5.93 15.26
N LEU A 224 7.23 -6.95 14.90
CA LEU A 224 6.98 -8.12 15.73
C LEU A 224 7.75 -9.30 15.18
N GLN A 225 8.43 -10.04 16.03
CA GLN A 225 9.26 -11.18 15.64
C GLN A 225 8.88 -12.44 16.42
N GLY A 226 8.76 -13.53 15.67
CA GLY A 226 8.51 -14.86 16.18
C GLY A 226 7.03 -15.14 16.46
N TRP A 227 6.73 -16.42 16.59
CA TRP A 227 5.36 -16.93 16.64
C TRP A 227 4.49 -16.30 17.70
N ASP A 228 4.99 -16.14 18.93
CA ASP A 228 4.18 -15.67 20.04
C ASP A 228 3.73 -14.21 19.82
N LYS A 229 4.66 -13.33 19.41
CA LYS A 229 4.35 -11.93 19.11
C LYS A 229 3.39 -11.77 17.93
N ILE A 230 3.56 -12.59 16.90
CA ILE A 230 2.70 -12.60 15.72
C ILE A 230 1.29 -13.14 16.09
N THR A 231 1.24 -14.19 16.86
CA THR A 231 -0.04 -14.76 17.34
C THR A 231 -0.80 -13.74 18.21
N ASP A 232 -0.13 -13.11 19.16
CA ASP A 232 -0.72 -12.11 20.05
C ASP A 232 -1.29 -10.92 19.25
N PHE A 233 -0.57 -10.49 18.22
CA PHE A 233 -1.03 -9.42 17.32
C PHE A 233 -2.32 -9.79 16.59
N TRP A 234 -2.35 -10.96 15.93
CA TRP A 234 -3.54 -11.41 15.20
C TRP A 234 -4.74 -11.64 16.13
N LEU A 235 -4.49 -12.22 17.30
CA LEU A 235 -5.51 -12.43 18.33
C LEU A 235 -6.08 -11.09 18.83
N GLY A 236 -5.22 -10.13 19.14
CA GLY A 236 -5.63 -8.80 19.59
C GLY A 236 -6.42 -8.04 18.53
N LEU A 237 -5.94 -8.07 17.28
CA LEU A 237 -6.64 -7.46 16.15
C LEU A 237 -8.02 -8.11 15.96
N ARG A 238 -8.08 -9.44 15.89
CA ARG A 238 -9.34 -10.16 15.73
C ARG A 238 -10.34 -9.88 16.86
N ALA A 239 -9.87 -9.84 18.10
CA ALA A 239 -10.71 -9.54 19.26
C ALA A 239 -11.29 -8.11 19.25
N SER A 240 -10.59 -7.16 18.63
CA SER A 240 -11.02 -5.76 18.56
C SER A 240 -12.08 -5.48 17.49
N LEU A 241 -12.26 -6.38 16.50
CA LEU A 241 -13.08 -6.14 15.32
C LEU A 241 -14.52 -6.66 15.40
N GLY A 242 -14.92 -7.38 16.44
CA GLY A 242 -16.26 -7.99 16.55
C GLY A 242 -16.48 -9.07 15.48
N GLN A 243 -17.61 -9.03 14.78
CA GLN A 243 -17.87 -9.94 13.65
C GLN A 243 -17.15 -9.45 12.41
N VAL A 244 -16.31 -10.31 11.82
CA VAL A 244 -15.57 -10.03 10.58
C VAL A 244 -15.72 -11.19 9.61
N LYS A 245 -15.58 -10.86 8.33
CA LYS A 245 -15.42 -11.81 7.25
C LYS A 245 -14.24 -11.38 6.41
N PHE A 246 -13.33 -12.29 6.15
CA PHE A 246 -12.22 -12.04 5.25
C PHE A 246 -12.63 -12.23 3.80
N THR A 247 -12.32 -11.22 2.97
CA THR A 247 -12.42 -11.30 1.51
C THR A 247 -11.10 -10.83 0.91
N ALA A 248 -10.62 -11.52 -0.12
CA ALA A 248 -9.44 -11.08 -0.87
C ALA A 248 -9.91 -10.39 -2.16
N ASP A 249 -9.51 -9.15 -2.35
CA ASP A 249 -9.87 -8.37 -3.53
C ASP A 249 -8.89 -8.66 -4.68
N HIS A 250 -7.62 -8.83 -4.39
CA HIS A 250 -6.59 -9.30 -5.31
C HIS A 250 -5.46 -9.99 -4.53
N LEU A 251 -4.66 -10.76 -5.24
CA LEU A 251 -3.48 -11.42 -4.71
C LEU A 251 -2.35 -11.35 -5.74
N ILE A 252 -1.26 -10.73 -5.35
CA ILE A 252 -0.04 -10.71 -6.12
C ILE A 252 0.85 -11.84 -5.60
N HIS A 253 1.16 -12.79 -6.46
CA HIS A 253 1.91 -13.98 -6.09
C HIS A 253 3.06 -14.22 -7.07
N ARG A 254 4.26 -14.36 -6.54
CA ARG A 254 5.44 -14.79 -7.27
C ARG A 254 6.05 -16.00 -6.57
N GLU A 255 6.46 -17.01 -7.34
CA GLU A 255 7.22 -18.11 -6.76
C GLU A 255 8.53 -17.56 -6.18
N ALA A 256 8.81 -17.92 -4.93
CA ALA A 256 10.10 -17.66 -4.34
C ALA A 256 11.17 -18.40 -5.17
N VAL A 257 12.12 -17.67 -5.72
CA VAL A 257 13.33 -18.28 -6.26
C VAL A 257 14.13 -18.70 -5.04
N SER A 258 14.17 -20.00 -4.77
CA SER A 258 15.12 -20.54 -3.80
C SER A 258 16.51 -20.43 -4.41
N TYR A 259 17.38 -19.69 -3.76
CA TYR A 259 18.80 -19.69 -4.04
C TYR A 259 19.47 -20.85 -3.26
#